data_a3f771e322f89d94d27416316283cc35
#
_entry.id   a3f771e322f89d94d27416316283cc35
#
_cell.length_a   1.000
_cell.length_b   1.000
_cell.length_c   1.000
_cell.angle_alpha   90.00
_cell.angle_beta   90.00
_cell.angle_gamma   90.00
#
_symmetry.space_group_name_H-M   'P 1'
#
loop_
_entity.id
_entity.type
_entity.pdbx_description
1 polymer ?
#
loop_
_entity_poly.entity_id
_entity_poly.type
_entity_poly.pdbx_seq_one_letter_code
_entity_poly.pdbx_strand_id
1 'polypeptide(L)'
;MNDKETRSVGEATQFPELNRVLGRLVQGVTERLGGNLASVYLQGSFALGEADEYSDVDFLVLTNEKLASDQEAALQAMHAELYEDDSAWAQHLEGSYVPKDAFRQVDPERRPFLFLDNGAAQLEPDAHCNSAYVRWILRERGIVLYGPDPKELIDPVAKEDLRRESMDGLREYAEWTLSEPLRVSCRLFGLSLGLSA
;
A
#
# COMPACT_ATOMS: atom_id res chain seq x y z
N MET A 1 11.53 25.11 -15.63
CA MET A 1 11.00 24.08 -16.50
C MET A 1 11.85 22.83 -16.23
N ASN A 2 11.39 22.00 -15.31
CA ASN A 2 12.00 20.71 -15.00
C ASN A 2 11.05 19.65 -15.55
N ASP A 3 11.35 19.14 -16.74
CA ASP A 3 10.80 17.90 -17.24
C ASP A 3 11.39 16.75 -16.38
N LYS A 4 10.76 16.48 -15.21
CA LYS A 4 10.94 15.20 -14.53
C LYS A 4 10.07 14.21 -15.31
N GLU A 5 10.73 13.35 -16.08
CA GLU A 5 10.12 12.22 -16.78
C GLU A 5 9.24 11.44 -15.81
N THR A 6 7.93 11.64 -15.93
CA THR A 6 6.96 10.71 -15.39
C THR A 6 7.19 9.40 -16.16
N ARG A 7 7.79 8.40 -15.51
CA ARG A 7 7.78 7.05 -16.07
C ARG A 7 6.33 6.76 -16.45
N SER A 8 6.10 6.39 -17.69
CA SER A 8 4.77 6.05 -18.17
C SER A 8 4.24 4.94 -17.26
N VAL A 9 3.15 5.18 -16.52
CA VAL A 9 2.47 4.15 -15.70
C VAL A 9 2.16 2.90 -16.54
N GLY A 10 2.12 3.05 -17.87
CA GLY A 10 1.92 1.97 -18.83
C GLY A 10 2.99 0.87 -18.81
N GLU A 11 4.13 1.08 -18.13
CA GLU A 11 5.24 0.11 -18.05
C GLU A 11 5.70 -0.14 -16.59
N ALA A 12 4.84 0.15 -15.62
CA ALA A 12 5.18 -0.01 -14.20
C ALA A 12 5.39 -1.48 -13.81
N THR A 13 4.65 -2.39 -14.44
CA THR A 13 4.72 -3.84 -14.20
C THR A 13 4.74 -4.63 -15.51
N GLN A 14 5.00 -5.93 -15.42
CA GLN A 14 4.90 -6.85 -16.57
C GLN A 14 3.45 -7.19 -16.99
N PHE A 15 2.45 -6.74 -16.24
CA PHE A 15 1.03 -7.03 -16.45
C PHE A 15 0.34 -5.82 -17.09
N PRO A 16 0.04 -5.81 -18.41
CA PRO A 16 -0.56 -4.65 -19.08
C PRO A 16 -1.92 -4.24 -18.52
N GLU A 17 -2.72 -5.22 -18.08
CA GLU A 17 -4.03 -4.97 -17.50
C GLU A 17 -3.91 -4.27 -16.13
N LEU A 18 -2.97 -4.70 -15.28
CA LEU A 18 -2.66 -4.00 -14.04
C LEU A 18 -2.16 -2.56 -14.31
N ASN A 19 -1.29 -2.38 -15.30
CA ASN A 19 -0.81 -1.04 -15.65
C ASN A 19 -1.97 -0.10 -16.06
N ARG A 20 -3.03 -0.64 -16.71
CA ARG A 20 -4.25 0.12 -17.01
C ARG A 20 -4.99 0.52 -15.71
N VAL A 21 -5.13 -0.40 -14.75
CA VAL A 21 -5.76 -0.12 -13.45
C VAL A 21 -4.96 0.92 -12.66
N LEU A 22 -3.63 0.77 -12.59
CA LEU A 22 -2.74 1.75 -11.96
C LEU A 22 -2.84 3.13 -12.62
N GLY A 23 -2.96 3.18 -13.95
CA GLY A 23 -3.20 4.43 -14.68
C GLY A 23 -4.50 5.11 -14.27
N ARG A 24 -5.58 4.35 -14.11
CA ARG A 24 -6.87 4.87 -13.61
C ARG A 24 -6.76 5.34 -12.15
N LEU A 25 -6.07 4.59 -11.30
CA LEU A 25 -5.80 4.99 -9.91
C LEU A 25 -5.07 6.34 -9.87
N VAL A 26 -3.95 6.47 -10.58
CA VAL A 26 -3.14 7.70 -10.62
C VAL A 26 -3.96 8.89 -11.15
N GLN A 27 -4.70 8.69 -12.25
CA GLN A 27 -5.57 9.72 -12.80
C GLN A 27 -6.63 10.14 -11.79
N GLY A 28 -7.34 9.16 -11.22
CA GLY A 28 -8.41 9.40 -10.27
C GLY A 28 -7.95 10.14 -9.01
N VAL A 29 -6.80 9.76 -8.46
CA VAL A 29 -6.19 10.44 -7.30
C VAL A 29 -5.75 11.86 -7.67
N THR A 30 -5.15 12.04 -8.84
CA THR A 30 -4.70 13.37 -9.32
C THR A 30 -5.87 14.34 -9.47
N GLU A 31 -6.98 13.88 -10.04
CA GLU A 31 -8.17 14.71 -10.25
C GLU A 31 -8.82 15.12 -8.92
N ARG A 32 -8.83 14.24 -7.91
CA ARG A 32 -9.50 14.46 -6.63
C ARG A 32 -8.66 15.23 -5.63
N LEU A 33 -7.33 15.02 -5.64
CA LEU A 33 -6.44 15.69 -4.68
C LEU A 33 -5.79 16.95 -5.23
N GLY A 34 -5.67 17.09 -6.56
CA GLY A 34 -5.07 18.26 -7.18
C GLY A 34 -3.73 18.64 -6.54
N GLY A 35 -3.62 19.87 -6.07
CA GLY A 35 -2.40 20.38 -5.41
C GLY A 35 -2.07 19.71 -4.07
N ASN A 36 -2.97 18.93 -3.50
CA ASN A 36 -2.69 18.16 -2.28
C ASN A 36 -1.98 16.82 -2.57
N LEU A 37 -1.94 16.35 -3.82
CA LEU A 37 -1.18 15.15 -4.19
C LEU A 37 0.32 15.45 -4.20
N ALA A 38 1.11 14.67 -3.47
CA ALA A 38 2.57 14.72 -3.49
C ALA A 38 3.15 13.61 -4.34
N SER A 39 2.69 12.36 -4.17
CA SER A 39 3.20 11.20 -4.90
C SER A 39 2.27 10.00 -4.84
N VAL A 40 2.44 9.08 -5.79
CA VAL A 40 1.81 7.75 -5.82
C VAL A 40 2.89 6.72 -6.11
N TYR A 41 2.94 5.67 -5.32
CA TYR A 41 3.92 4.60 -5.43
C TYR A 41 3.24 3.23 -5.44
N LEU A 42 3.85 2.27 -6.13
CA LEU A 42 3.57 0.85 -6.00
C LEU A 42 4.66 0.23 -5.11
N GLN A 43 4.28 -0.64 -4.20
CA GLN A 43 5.15 -1.25 -3.20
C GLN A 43 4.95 -2.78 -3.10
N GLY A 44 5.21 -3.37 -1.94
CA GLY A 44 4.97 -4.79 -1.67
C GLY A 44 5.70 -5.72 -2.61
N SER A 45 5.05 -6.82 -3.00
CA SER A 45 5.60 -7.87 -3.85
C SER A 45 6.03 -7.34 -5.22
N PHE A 46 5.32 -6.38 -5.80
CA PHE A 46 5.70 -5.74 -7.06
C PHE A 46 7.01 -4.98 -6.97
N ALA A 47 7.24 -4.23 -5.90
CA ALA A 47 8.48 -3.49 -5.69
C ALA A 47 9.67 -4.43 -5.41
N LEU A 48 9.42 -5.61 -4.84
CA LEU A 48 10.43 -6.63 -4.57
C LEU A 48 10.73 -7.48 -5.82
N GLY A 49 9.89 -7.43 -6.85
CA GLY A 49 10.05 -8.24 -8.07
C GLY A 49 9.59 -9.70 -7.90
N GLU A 50 8.76 -9.98 -6.89
CA GLU A 50 8.26 -11.31 -6.53
C GLU A 50 6.75 -11.46 -6.81
N ALA A 51 6.11 -10.45 -7.40
CA ALA A 51 4.68 -10.48 -7.69
C ALA A 51 4.31 -11.43 -8.82
N ASP A 52 3.18 -12.10 -8.66
CA ASP A 52 2.52 -12.95 -9.65
C ASP A 52 1.07 -12.50 -9.91
N GLU A 53 0.31 -13.30 -10.65
CA GLU A 53 -1.08 -13.01 -11.02
C GLU A 53 -2.09 -13.08 -9.85
N TYR A 54 -1.65 -13.57 -8.68
CA TYR A 54 -2.47 -13.70 -7.46
C TYR A 54 -2.06 -12.69 -6.38
N SER A 55 -1.06 -11.86 -6.67
CA SER A 55 -0.53 -10.89 -5.71
C SER A 55 -1.49 -9.71 -5.52
N ASP A 56 -1.55 -9.22 -4.30
CA ASP A 56 -2.20 -7.95 -3.98
C ASP A 56 -1.44 -6.78 -4.62
N VAL A 57 -2.13 -5.69 -4.86
CA VAL A 57 -1.58 -4.50 -5.51
C VAL A 57 -1.39 -3.41 -4.46
N ASP A 58 -0.24 -3.49 -3.79
CA ASP A 58 0.09 -2.56 -2.71
C ASP A 58 0.48 -1.17 -3.24
N PHE A 59 -0.31 -0.16 -2.93
CA PHE A 59 0.00 1.22 -3.28
C PHE A 59 0.16 2.13 -2.05
N LEU A 60 0.86 3.25 -2.21
CA LEU A 60 0.90 4.33 -1.23
C LEU A 60 0.76 5.68 -1.92
N VAL A 61 -0.18 6.49 -1.42
CA VAL A 61 -0.37 7.87 -1.83
C VAL A 61 0.13 8.78 -0.73
N LEU A 62 1.11 9.63 -1.04
CA LEU A 62 1.52 10.70 -0.13
C LEU A 62 0.83 12.00 -0.52
N THR A 63 0.30 12.68 0.49
CA THR A 63 -0.35 13.99 0.34
C THR A 63 0.52 15.10 0.94
N ASN A 64 0.36 16.32 0.46
CA ASN A 64 1.06 17.47 1.03
C ASN A 64 0.57 17.80 2.43
N GLU A 65 -0.75 17.72 2.63
CA GLU A 65 -1.44 18.00 3.88
C GLU A 65 -2.40 16.86 4.23
N LYS A 66 -2.95 16.86 5.43
CA LYS A 66 -4.03 15.96 5.82
C LYS A 66 -5.21 16.12 4.86
N LEU A 67 -5.85 15.02 4.52
CA LEU A 67 -7.06 15.04 3.69
C LEU A 67 -8.18 15.83 4.37
N ALA A 68 -8.88 16.64 3.58
CA ALA A 68 -10.13 17.24 3.97
C ALA A 68 -11.28 16.23 3.76
N SER A 69 -12.38 16.39 4.48
CA SER A 69 -13.52 15.45 4.42
C SER A 69 -14.13 15.30 3.03
N ASP A 70 -14.11 16.35 2.21
CA ASP A 70 -14.55 16.30 0.82
C ASP A 70 -13.60 15.52 -0.07
N GLN A 71 -12.28 15.58 0.20
CA GLN A 71 -11.27 14.75 -0.47
C GLN A 71 -11.42 13.28 -0.08
N GLU A 72 -11.64 12.97 1.21
CA GLU A 72 -11.90 11.61 1.68
C GLU A 72 -13.16 11.03 0.99
N ALA A 73 -14.25 11.78 0.95
CA ALA A 73 -15.47 11.36 0.27
C ALA A 73 -15.28 11.16 -1.25
N ALA A 74 -14.48 12.02 -1.90
CA ALA A 74 -14.18 11.91 -3.32
C ALA A 74 -13.28 10.70 -3.63
N LEU A 75 -12.31 10.39 -2.78
CA LEU A 75 -11.49 9.18 -2.88
C LEU A 75 -12.32 7.91 -2.64
N GLN A 76 -13.22 7.93 -1.66
CA GLN A 76 -14.15 6.83 -1.40
C GLN A 76 -14.99 6.51 -2.64
N ALA A 77 -15.57 7.52 -3.28
CA ALA A 77 -16.35 7.35 -4.51
C ALA A 77 -15.48 6.78 -5.66
N MET A 78 -14.25 7.28 -5.79
CA MET A 78 -13.29 6.80 -6.80
C MET A 78 -12.97 5.31 -6.61
N HIS A 79 -12.70 4.86 -5.39
CA HIS A 79 -12.39 3.46 -5.12
C HIS A 79 -13.60 2.55 -5.36
N ALA A 80 -14.80 3.00 -5.01
CA ALA A 80 -16.03 2.28 -5.35
C ALA A 80 -16.20 2.13 -6.88
N GLU A 81 -15.91 3.19 -7.67
CA GLU A 81 -15.92 3.12 -9.12
C GLU A 81 -14.81 2.22 -9.70
N LEU A 82 -13.61 2.21 -9.09
CA LEU A 82 -12.51 1.33 -9.50
C LEU A 82 -12.83 -0.14 -9.21
N TYR A 83 -13.44 -0.42 -8.08
CA TYR A 83 -13.81 -1.78 -7.66
C TYR A 83 -14.76 -2.46 -8.63
N GLU A 84 -15.62 -1.68 -9.33
CA GLU A 84 -16.55 -2.16 -10.37
C GLU A 84 -15.88 -2.35 -11.74
N ASP A 85 -14.55 -2.19 -11.85
CA ASP A 85 -13.82 -2.47 -13.10
C ASP A 85 -13.84 -3.96 -13.42
N ASP A 86 -13.89 -4.30 -14.72
CA ASP A 86 -13.87 -5.69 -15.19
C ASP A 86 -12.57 -6.44 -14.88
N SER A 87 -11.50 -5.72 -14.49
CA SER A 87 -10.21 -6.29 -14.15
C SER A 87 -10.19 -6.79 -12.70
N ALA A 88 -9.82 -8.04 -12.49
CA ALA A 88 -9.60 -8.58 -11.16
C ALA A 88 -8.58 -7.76 -10.34
N TRP A 89 -7.59 -7.15 -10.99
CA TRP A 89 -6.60 -6.29 -10.33
C TRP A 89 -7.21 -5.09 -9.60
N ALA A 90 -8.33 -4.58 -10.07
CA ALA A 90 -9.00 -3.46 -9.42
C ALA A 90 -9.56 -3.82 -8.04
N GLN A 91 -9.90 -5.10 -7.85
CA GLN A 91 -10.41 -5.65 -6.60
C GLN A 91 -9.29 -6.10 -5.65
N HIS A 92 -8.04 -6.11 -6.13
CA HIS A 92 -6.84 -6.45 -5.35
C HIS A 92 -6.00 -5.22 -4.97
N LEU A 93 -6.55 -4.01 -5.17
CA LEU A 93 -5.89 -2.78 -4.71
C LEU A 93 -5.89 -2.73 -3.18
N GLU A 94 -4.70 -2.51 -2.61
CA GLU A 94 -4.49 -2.33 -1.18
C GLU A 94 -3.56 -1.15 -0.92
N GLY A 95 -3.91 -0.24 -0.01
CA GLY A 95 -3.01 0.88 0.27
C GLY A 95 -3.58 2.03 1.06
N SER A 96 -2.70 2.98 1.40
CA SER A 96 -3.04 4.10 2.27
C SER A 96 -2.81 5.47 1.64
N TYR A 97 -3.53 6.44 2.18
CA TYR A 97 -3.39 7.88 1.94
C TYR A 97 -2.78 8.55 3.16
N VAL A 98 -1.56 9.06 3.04
CA VAL A 98 -0.77 9.51 4.18
C VAL A 98 -0.16 10.91 3.93
N PRO A 99 -0.26 11.85 4.86
CA PRO A 99 0.51 13.09 4.79
C PRO A 99 2.01 12.79 4.73
N LYS A 100 2.72 13.34 3.75
CA LYS A 100 4.16 13.07 3.53
C LYS A 100 5.02 13.30 4.77
N ASP A 101 4.71 14.34 5.55
CA ASP A 101 5.47 14.67 6.76
C ASP A 101 5.24 13.65 7.88
N ALA A 102 4.04 13.05 7.96
CA ALA A 102 3.74 11.96 8.89
C ALA A 102 4.39 10.63 8.46
N PHE A 103 4.67 10.46 7.16
CA PHE A 103 5.30 9.26 6.64
C PHE A 103 6.83 9.33 6.55
N ARG A 104 7.41 10.53 6.67
CA ARG A 104 8.85 10.77 6.51
C ARG A 104 9.71 9.90 7.42
N GLN A 105 9.30 9.72 8.67
CA GLN A 105 10.01 8.93 9.69
C GLN A 105 9.14 7.82 10.24
N VAL A 106 9.77 6.81 10.84
CA VAL A 106 9.05 5.73 11.52
C VAL A 106 8.20 6.31 12.65
N ASP A 107 6.92 5.96 12.66
CA ASP A 107 5.97 6.34 13.70
C ASP A 107 5.84 5.20 14.73
N PRO A 108 6.42 5.36 15.94
CA PRO A 108 6.37 4.30 16.94
C PRO A 108 4.95 4.04 17.48
N GLU A 109 4.04 5.02 17.33
CA GLU A 109 2.64 4.89 17.76
C GLU A 109 1.77 4.16 16.73
N ARG A 110 2.27 3.99 15.50
CA ARG A 110 1.55 3.37 14.39
C ARG A 110 0.13 3.93 14.24
N ARG A 111 0.02 5.26 14.17
CA ARG A 111 -1.29 5.93 14.01
C ARG A 111 -1.97 5.48 12.73
N PRO A 112 -3.29 5.30 12.74
CA PRO A 112 -4.03 4.89 11.55
C PRO A 112 -4.09 6.02 10.52
N PHE A 113 -4.08 5.61 9.25
CA PHE A 113 -4.33 6.46 8.09
C PHE A 113 -5.52 5.91 7.31
N LEU A 114 -6.04 6.70 6.36
CA LEU A 114 -7.09 6.23 5.47
C LEU A 114 -6.54 5.10 4.60
N PHE A 115 -7.15 3.93 4.65
CA PHE A 115 -6.65 2.68 4.08
C PHE A 115 -7.74 1.96 3.29
N LEU A 116 -7.37 1.39 2.16
CA LEU A 116 -8.15 0.45 1.38
C LEU A 116 -7.60 -0.96 1.62
N ASP A 117 -8.40 -1.86 2.16
CA ASP A 117 -8.06 -3.26 2.33
C ASP A 117 -8.27 -4.05 1.03
N ASN A 118 -7.46 -5.08 0.79
CA ASN A 118 -7.59 -5.97 -0.36
C ASN A 118 -9.00 -6.60 -0.40
N GLY A 119 -9.66 -6.50 -1.55
CA GLY A 119 -11.02 -6.99 -1.74
C GLY A 119 -12.11 -6.07 -1.17
N ALA A 120 -11.76 -4.92 -0.61
CA ALA A 120 -12.71 -3.92 -0.14
C ALA A 120 -12.98 -2.83 -1.18
N ALA A 121 -14.20 -2.29 -1.15
CA ALA A 121 -14.56 -1.09 -1.92
C ALA A 121 -14.61 0.17 -1.05
N GLN A 122 -14.34 0.05 0.24
CA GLN A 122 -14.46 1.14 1.22
C GLN A 122 -13.12 1.43 1.89
N LEU A 123 -12.87 2.72 2.08
CA LEU A 123 -11.70 3.24 2.81
C LEU A 123 -12.04 3.34 4.30
N GLU A 124 -11.18 2.77 5.15
CA GLU A 124 -11.30 2.83 6.60
C GLU A 124 -9.97 3.24 7.24
N PRO A 125 -9.96 3.80 8.45
CA PRO A 125 -8.71 4.08 9.16
C PRO A 125 -8.01 2.80 9.60
N ASP A 126 -6.78 2.56 9.14
CA ASP A 126 -5.94 1.44 9.57
C ASP A 126 -4.45 1.83 9.65
N ALA A 127 -3.69 1.11 10.47
CA ALA A 127 -2.26 1.30 10.64
C ALA A 127 -1.41 0.38 9.74
N HIS A 128 -2.02 -0.40 8.86
CA HIS A 128 -1.36 -1.42 8.05
C HIS A 128 -0.12 -0.87 7.33
N CYS A 129 -0.28 0.20 6.56
CA CYS A 129 0.84 0.80 5.84
C CYS A 129 1.76 1.66 6.73
N ASN A 130 1.42 1.91 8.01
CA ASN A 130 2.24 2.73 8.92
C ASN A 130 3.28 1.89 9.66
N SER A 131 4.17 1.25 8.93
CA SER A 131 5.19 0.37 9.47
C SER A 131 6.60 0.77 9.04
N ALA A 132 7.63 0.33 9.76
CA ALA A 132 9.03 0.51 9.38
C ALA A 132 9.35 -0.27 8.10
N TYR A 133 8.74 -1.46 7.92
CA TYR A 133 8.91 -2.29 6.74
C TYR A 133 8.39 -1.60 5.48
N VAL A 134 7.17 -1.09 5.51
CA VAL A 134 6.58 -0.39 4.36
C VAL A 134 7.43 0.81 3.97
N ARG A 135 7.91 1.60 4.95
CA ARG A 135 8.82 2.71 4.67
C ARG A 135 10.13 2.26 4.03
N TRP A 136 10.71 1.18 4.54
CA TRP A 136 11.96 0.64 4.01
C TRP A 136 11.79 0.10 2.58
N ILE A 137 10.76 -0.73 2.33
CA ILE A 137 10.46 -1.26 1.00
C ILE A 137 10.23 -0.11 0.03
N LEU A 138 9.39 0.83 0.40
CA LEU A 138 9.05 1.96 -0.45
C LEU A 138 10.28 2.81 -0.80
N ARG A 139 11.09 3.16 0.22
CA ARG A 139 12.30 3.95 0.04
C ARG A 139 13.33 3.27 -0.85
N GLU A 140 13.57 1.97 -0.66
CA GLU A 140 14.67 1.26 -1.33
C GLU A 140 14.25 0.59 -2.64
N ARG A 141 12.97 0.30 -2.83
CA ARG A 141 12.45 -0.51 -3.93
C ARG A 141 11.20 0.05 -4.60
N GLY A 142 10.50 1.01 -3.97
CA GLY A 142 9.22 1.52 -4.45
C GLY A 142 9.25 1.94 -5.92
N ILE A 143 8.21 1.57 -6.66
CA ILE A 143 8.04 1.94 -8.06
C ILE A 143 7.26 3.26 -8.08
N VAL A 144 7.84 4.28 -8.72
CA VAL A 144 7.22 5.60 -8.82
C VAL A 144 6.14 5.56 -9.91
N LEU A 145 4.88 5.78 -9.52
CA LEU A 145 3.76 5.95 -10.45
C LEU A 145 3.52 7.44 -10.73
N TYR A 146 3.73 8.29 -9.72
CA TYR A 146 3.63 9.75 -9.82
C TYR A 146 4.49 10.41 -8.74
N GLY A 147 5.12 11.53 -9.06
CA GLY A 147 5.88 12.35 -8.12
C GLY A 147 7.37 12.05 -8.05
N PRO A 148 8.06 12.48 -6.99
CA PRO A 148 9.51 12.35 -6.84
C PRO A 148 9.95 10.94 -6.43
N ASP A 149 11.26 10.69 -6.44
CA ASP A 149 11.87 9.49 -5.85
C ASP A 149 11.49 9.36 -4.37
N PRO A 150 11.07 8.17 -3.88
CA PRO A 150 10.73 7.96 -2.48
C PRO A 150 11.81 8.43 -1.50
N LYS A 151 13.08 8.37 -1.90
CA LYS A 151 14.22 8.81 -1.09
C LYS A 151 14.25 10.32 -0.80
N GLU A 152 13.53 11.11 -1.57
CA GLU A 152 13.38 12.55 -1.32
C GLU A 152 12.35 12.83 -0.20
N LEU A 153 11.39 11.92 0.01
CA LEU A 153 10.28 12.10 0.94
C LEU A 153 10.38 11.25 2.21
N ILE A 154 11.12 10.14 2.18
CA ILE A 154 11.23 9.19 3.28
C ILE A 154 12.66 9.12 3.77
N ASP A 155 12.88 9.33 5.07
CA ASP A 155 14.19 9.23 5.71
C ASP A 155 14.67 7.75 5.75
N PRO A 156 15.98 7.48 5.85
CA PRO A 156 16.50 6.13 6.03
C PRO A 156 15.90 5.46 7.27
N VAL A 157 15.45 4.22 7.12
CA VAL A 157 14.91 3.42 8.23
C VAL A 157 16.04 2.71 8.97
N ALA A 158 16.09 2.88 10.28
CA ALA A 158 17.12 2.24 11.11
C ALA A 158 16.89 0.72 11.20
N LYS A 159 17.97 -0.06 11.21
CA LYS A 159 17.89 -1.52 11.36
C LYS A 159 17.24 -1.94 12.68
N GLU A 160 17.39 -1.12 13.69
CA GLU A 160 16.81 -1.30 15.02
C GLU A 160 15.28 -1.23 14.97
N ASP A 161 14.71 -0.33 14.15
CA ASP A 161 13.26 -0.21 13.95
C ASP A 161 12.70 -1.43 13.24
N LEU A 162 13.37 -1.89 12.18
CA LEU A 162 12.99 -3.12 11.47
C LEU A 162 13.04 -4.34 12.38
N ARG A 163 14.09 -4.48 13.20
CA ARG A 163 14.22 -5.60 14.16
C ARG A 163 13.13 -5.55 15.22
N ARG A 164 12.86 -4.38 15.78
CA ARG A 164 11.80 -4.20 16.78
C ARG A 164 10.47 -4.63 16.21
N GLU A 165 10.07 -4.12 15.05
CA GLU A 165 8.81 -4.45 14.41
C GLU A 165 8.70 -5.94 14.07
N SER A 166 9.79 -6.58 13.59
CA SER A 166 9.83 -8.03 13.37
C SER A 166 9.61 -8.82 14.65
N MET A 167 10.25 -8.41 15.74
CA MET A 167 10.13 -9.10 17.02
C MET A 167 8.75 -8.95 17.64
N ASP A 168 8.15 -7.77 17.49
CA ASP A 168 6.78 -7.51 17.98
C ASP A 168 5.76 -8.31 17.17
N GLY A 169 5.87 -8.34 15.85
CA GLY A 169 5.01 -9.17 15.00
C GLY A 169 5.16 -10.68 15.29
N LEU A 170 6.37 -11.17 15.56
CA LEU A 170 6.58 -12.57 15.98
C LEU A 170 5.93 -12.87 17.33
N ARG A 171 5.98 -11.95 18.29
CA ARG A 171 5.30 -12.12 19.59
C ARG A 171 3.79 -12.16 19.43
N GLU A 172 3.21 -11.21 18.70
CA GLU A 172 1.78 -11.16 18.41
C GLU A 172 1.30 -12.44 17.73
N TYR A 173 2.06 -12.91 16.74
CA TYR A 173 1.75 -14.17 16.04
C TYR A 173 1.83 -15.39 16.98
N ALA A 174 2.85 -15.46 17.83
CA ALA A 174 3.01 -16.54 18.80
C ALA A 174 1.87 -16.53 19.84
N GLU A 175 1.50 -15.37 20.36
CA GLU A 175 0.38 -15.21 21.30
C GLU A 175 -0.94 -15.61 20.65
N TRP A 176 -1.19 -15.17 19.42
CA TRP A 176 -2.38 -15.57 18.66
C TRP A 176 -2.43 -17.09 18.43
N THR A 177 -1.32 -17.70 18.03
CA THR A 177 -1.24 -19.15 17.78
C THR A 177 -1.46 -19.96 19.05
N LEU A 178 -0.97 -19.48 20.20
CA LEU A 178 -1.15 -20.13 21.51
C LEU A 178 -2.56 -19.95 22.07
N SER A 179 -3.21 -18.83 21.76
CA SER A 179 -4.58 -18.57 22.21
C SER A 179 -5.65 -19.34 21.43
N GLU A 180 -5.38 -19.71 20.17
CA GLU A 180 -6.29 -20.43 19.28
C GLU A 180 -5.62 -21.69 18.64
N PRO A 181 -5.20 -22.68 19.40
CA PRO A 181 -4.37 -23.81 18.90
C PRO A 181 -5.05 -24.70 17.84
N LEU A 182 -6.36 -24.55 17.60
CA LEU A 182 -7.12 -25.36 16.64
C LEU A 182 -7.54 -24.62 15.35
N ARG A 183 -7.19 -23.34 15.19
CA ARG A 183 -7.52 -22.54 14.01
C ARG A 183 -6.34 -22.17 13.13
N VAL A 184 -5.25 -22.92 13.16
CA VAL A 184 -4.14 -22.77 12.23
C VAL A 184 -4.56 -23.29 10.85
N SER A 185 -5.41 -22.59 10.18
CA SER A 185 -5.53 -22.60 8.72
C SER A 185 -4.36 -21.74 8.23
N CYS A 186 -3.37 -22.39 7.63
CA CYS A 186 -2.21 -21.73 7.07
C CYS A 186 -2.61 -20.75 5.96
N ARG A 187 -2.98 -19.54 6.28
CA ARG A 187 -3.07 -18.43 5.30
C ARG A 187 -1.70 -17.89 4.90
N LEU A 188 -0.63 -18.25 5.64
CA LEU A 188 0.72 -17.76 5.37
C LEU A 188 1.46 -18.45 4.22
N PHE A 189 0.95 -19.57 3.66
CA PHE A 189 1.68 -20.31 2.61
C PHE A 189 0.80 -21.00 1.58
N GLY A 190 -0.44 -20.64 1.38
CA GLY A 190 -1.26 -21.26 0.32
C GLY A 190 -1.36 -22.81 0.35
N LEU A 191 -0.95 -23.45 1.44
CA LEU A 191 -0.97 -24.91 1.62
C LEU A 191 -2.15 -25.32 2.49
N SER A 192 -3.25 -25.66 1.86
CA SER A 192 -4.37 -26.37 2.48
C SER A 192 -3.95 -27.82 2.74
N LEU A 193 -3.47 -28.12 3.95
CA LEU A 193 -3.40 -29.49 4.44
C LEU A 193 -4.75 -29.82 5.08
N GLY A 194 -5.64 -30.46 4.29
CA GLY A 194 -6.84 -31.07 4.81
C GLY A 194 -6.48 -32.24 5.73
N LEU A 195 -6.61 -32.03 7.02
CA LEU A 195 -6.73 -33.11 8.00
C LEU A 195 -8.19 -33.20 8.41
N SER A 196 -8.91 -34.13 7.77
CA SER A 196 -10.19 -34.63 8.28
C SER A 196 -9.90 -35.68 9.35
N ALA A 197 -10.49 -35.46 10.53
CA ALA A 197 -10.62 -36.47 11.59
C ALA A 197 -11.85 -37.31 11.33
#